data_db5aea4a406603dccf658552b0567da1
#
_entry.id   db5aea4a406603dccf658552b0567da1
#
_cell.length_a   1.000
_cell.length_b   1.000
_cell.length_c   1.000
_cell.angle_alpha   90.00
_cell.angle_beta   90.00
_cell.angle_gamma   90.00
#
_symmetry.space_group_name_H-M   'P 1'
#
loop_
_entity.id
_entity.type
_entity.pdbx_description
1 polymer ?
#
loop_
_entity_poly.entity_id
_entity_poly.type
_entity_poly.pdbx_seq_one_letter_code
_entity_poly.pdbx_strand_id
1 'polypeptide(L)'
;ETHMSKKEVRTIGVLTSGGDAPGMNAAIRAVVRKAICNGVKVKGIKKGYQGLLNEEIIDMDARSVSDTIQKGGTILGTARCLEFKTEAGQKKGAEICRRHGIDGLVVIGGDGSYRGAQAMSRLGINTIGLPGTIDLDIACTEYTIGFDTAVNTAMEAIDKAVSYTHLRAHETC
;
A
#
# COMPACT_ATOMS: atom_id res chain seq x y z
N GLU A 1 -12.46 -35.56 -9.36
CA GLU A 1 -12.51 -34.43 -8.41
C GLU A 1 -11.13 -34.27 -7.80
N THR A 2 -10.35 -33.34 -8.34
CA THR A 2 -9.01 -33.05 -7.83
C THR A 2 -9.18 -32.13 -6.62
N HIS A 3 -9.12 -32.69 -5.42
CA HIS A 3 -8.99 -31.94 -4.18
C HIS A 3 -7.68 -31.16 -4.21
N MET A 4 -7.72 -29.92 -4.71
CA MET A 4 -6.65 -28.97 -4.47
C MET A 4 -6.60 -28.72 -2.96
N SER A 5 -5.59 -29.26 -2.30
CA SER A 5 -5.30 -28.96 -0.90
C SER A 5 -5.16 -27.44 -0.77
N LYS A 6 -6.13 -26.81 -0.13
CA LYS A 6 -6.09 -25.38 0.19
C LYS A 6 -4.90 -25.15 1.11
N LYS A 7 -3.79 -24.68 0.57
CA LYS A 7 -2.64 -24.30 1.39
C LYS A 7 -3.08 -23.20 2.36
N GLU A 8 -3.04 -23.49 3.64
CA GLU A 8 -3.41 -22.56 4.70
C GLU A 8 -2.44 -21.36 4.67
N VAL A 9 -2.98 -20.15 4.55
CA VAL A 9 -2.17 -18.93 4.60
C VAL A 9 -1.84 -18.62 6.05
N ARG A 10 -0.56 -18.66 6.40
CA ARG A 10 -0.06 -18.42 7.77
C ARG A 10 0.62 -17.09 7.93
N THR A 11 1.21 -16.57 6.88
CA THR A 11 1.94 -15.31 6.89
C THR A 11 1.64 -14.52 5.63
N ILE A 12 1.28 -13.25 5.80
CA ILE A 12 1.10 -12.31 4.68
C ILE A 12 2.14 -11.20 4.74
N GLY A 13 2.57 -10.77 3.56
CA GLY A 13 3.32 -9.53 3.38
C GLY A 13 2.37 -8.38 3.03
N VAL A 14 2.64 -7.19 3.53
CA VAL A 14 1.91 -5.97 3.18
C VAL A 14 2.90 -4.93 2.69
N LEU A 15 2.66 -4.35 1.54
CA LEU A 15 3.44 -3.25 1.01
C LEU A 15 2.55 -2.15 0.42
N THR A 16 3.07 -0.95 0.43
CA THR A 16 2.52 0.20 -0.29
C THR A 16 3.44 0.57 -1.44
N SER A 17 2.87 0.87 -2.59
CA SER A 17 3.64 1.17 -3.80
C SER A 17 2.94 2.27 -4.61
N GLY A 18 3.73 3.00 -5.39
CA GLY A 18 3.24 4.16 -6.16
C GLY A 18 3.44 5.47 -5.41
N GLY A 19 2.59 6.45 -5.68
CA GLY A 19 2.55 7.73 -4.95
C GLY A 19 2.00 7.53 -3.54
N ASP A 20 2.43 8.39 -2.62
CA ASP A 20 1.90 8.43 -1.26
C ASP A 20 0.44 8.93 -1.29
N ALA A 21 -0.48 8.21 -0.69
CA ALA A 21 -1.91 8.52 -0.73
C ALA A 21 -2.52 8.52 0.68
N PRO A 22 -3.53 9.38 0.95
CA PRO A 22 -4.07 9.56 2.30
C PRO A 22 -4.69 8.29 2.92
N GLY A 23 -5.19 7.36 2.09
CA GLY A 23 -5.84 6.15 2.56
C GLY A 23 -4.93 4.96 2.86
N MET A 24 -3.64 5.06 2.57
CA MET A 24 -2.71 3.93 2.68
C MET A 24 -2.55 3.45 4.12
N ASN A 25 -2.40 4.33 5.09
CA ASN A 25 -2.30 3.96 6.50
C ASN A 25 -3.56 3.27 7.03
N ALA A 26 -4.74 3.73 6.64
CA ALA A 26 -6.01 3.09 7.01
C ALA A 26 -6.09 1.66 6.45
N ALA A 27 -5.70 1.48 5.19
CA ALA A 27 -5.65 0.17 4.54
C ALA A 27 -4.65 -0.77 5.22
N ILE A 28 -3.42 -0.31 5.49
CA ILE A 28 -2.40 -1.08 6.24
C ILE A 28 -2.97 -1.53 7.58
N ARG A 29 -3.55 -0.60 8.35
CA ARG A 29 -4.13 -0.91 9.66
C ARG A 29 -5.23 -1.95 9.57
N ALA A 30 -6.15 -1.81 8.62
CA ALA A 30 -7.24 -2.77 8.42
C ALA A 30 -6.72 -4.18 8.14
N VAL A 31 -5.77 -4.28 7.21
CA VAL A 31 -5.13 -5.56 6.84
C VAL A 31 -4.42 -6.20 8.01
N VAL A 32 -3.56 -5.44 8.70
CA VAL A 32 -2.78 -5.95 9.84
C VAL A 32 -3.70 -6.44 10.95
N ARG A 33 -4.65 -5.62 11.38
CA ARG A 33 -5.57 -6.01 12.46
C ARG A 33 -6.44 -7.20 12.10
N LYS A 34 -6.97 -7.24 10.87
CA LYS A 34 -7.81 -8.37 10.42
C LYS A 34 -7.01 -9.67 10.33
N ALA A 35 -5.78 -9.60 9.82
CA ALA A 35 -4.89 -10.75 9.75
C ALA A 35 -4.60 -11.32 11.15
N ILE A 36 -4.23 -10.46 12.10
CA ILE A 36 -3.95 -10.87 13.49
C ILE A 36 -5.18 -11.50 14.14
N CYS A 37 -6.39 -10.91 13.95
CA CYS A 37 -7.64 -11.50 14.46
C CYS A 37 -7.91 -12.91 13.92
N ASN A 38 -7.39 -13.23 12.75
CA ASN A 38 -7.49 -14.56 12.12
C ASN A 38 -6.27 -15.46 12.40
N GLY A 39 -5.38 -15.08 13.31
CA GLY A 39 -4.17 -15.85 13.63
C GLY A 39 -3.08 -15.84 12.56
N VAL A 40 -3.17 -14.93 11.58
CA VAL A 40 -2.21 -14.79 10.48
C VAL A 40 -1.11 -13.79 10.88
N LYS A 41 0.14 -14.18 10.69
CA LYS A 41 1.30 -13.30 10.90
C LYS A 41 1.39 -12.26 9.77
N VAL A 42 1.84 -11.06 10.09
CA VAL A 42 1.98 -9.97 9.12
C VAL A 42 3.41 -9.47 9.07
N LYS A 43 3.94 -9.37 7.88
CA LYS A 43 5.24 -8.77 7.57
C LYS A 43 5.02 -7.49 6.76
N GLY A 44 5.44 -6.36 7.31
CA GLY A 44 5.44 -5.08 6.59
C GLY A 44 6.69 -4.96 5.74
N ILE A 45 6.52 -4.65 4.47
CA ILE A 45 7.62 -4.43 3.54
C ILE A 45 7.76 -2.92 3.33
N LYS A 46 8.87 -2.36 3.77
CA LYS A 46 9.13 -0.93 3.65
C LYS A 46 9.48 -0.55 2.21
N LYS A 47 9.14 0.69 1.82
CA LYS A 47 9.49 1.24 0.50
C LYS A 47 9.02 0.38 -0.69
N GLY A 48 7.90 -0.31 -0.54
CA GLY A 48 7.27 -1.07 -1.61
C GLY A 48 8.16 -2.16 -2.20
N TYR A 49 8.17 -2.29 -3.53
CA TYR A 49 8.97 -3.31 -4.22
C TYR A 49 10.47 -3.10 -4.08
N GLN A 50 10.95 -1.86 -3.91
CA GLN A 50 12.37 -1.61 -3.67
C GLN A 50 12.81 -2.24 -2.35
N GLY A 51 12.04 -2.03 -1.29
CA GLY A 51 12.35 -2.64 0.00
C GLY A 51 12.15 -4.15 0.01
N LEU A 52 11.26 -4.70 -0.81
CA LEU A 52 11.17 -6.14 -1.01
C LEU A 52 12.50 -6.69 -1.55
N LEU A 53 13.07 -6.07 -2.58
CA LEU A 53 14.35 -6.51 -3.16
C LEU A 53 15.55 -6.31 -2.22
N ASN A 54 15.46 -5.34 -1.32
CA ASN A 54 16.48 -5.06 -0.29
C ASN A 54 16.24 -5.81 1.01
N GLU A 55 15.19 -6.63 1.11
CA GLU A 55 14.78 -7.35 2.32
C GLU A 55 14.49 -6.43 3.52
N GLU A 56 14.00 -5.20 3.25
CA GLU A 56 13.55 -4.27 4.29
C GLU A 56 12.18 -4.72 4.86
N ILE A 57 12.15 -5.87 5.52
CA ILE A 57 10.95 -6.55 6.00
C ILE A 57 10.92 -6.49 7.52
N ILE A 58 9.79 -6.08 8.08
CA ILE A 58 9.56 -5.97 9.52
C ILE A 58 8.36 -6.83 9.95
N ASP A 59 8.41 -7.41 11.12
CA ASP A 59 7.22 -8.04 11.70
C ASP A 59 6.27 -6.96 12.23
N MET A 60 4.98 -7.12 11.95
CA MET A 60 3.94 -6.18 12.35
C MET A 60 2.97 -6.80 13.34
N ASP A 61 2.68 -6.07 14.38
CA ASP A 61 1.68 -6.39 15.39
C ASP A 61 0.57 -5.33 15.47
N ALA A 62 -0.35 -5.48 16.40
CA ALA A 62 -1.44 -4.51 16.58
C ALA A 62 -0.95 -3.13 17.02
N ARG A 63 0.23 -3.04 17.69
CA ARG A 63 0.85 -1.78 18.14
C ARG A 63 1.51 -1.05 16.98
N SER A 64 2.10 -1.79 16.04
CA SER A 64 2.76 -1.23 14.85
C SER A 64 1.84 -0.33 14.01
N VAL A 65 0.53 -0.51 14.14
CA VAL A 65 -0.49 0.26 13.42
C VAL A 65 -1.38 1.10 14.35
N SER A 66 -0.94 1.33 15.59
CA SER A 66 -1.62 2.25 16.51
C SER A 66 -1.46 3.69 16.02
N ASP A 67 -2.50 4.50 16.20
CA ASP A 67 -2.52 5.93 15.90
C ASP A 67 -2.07 6.30 14.47
N THR A 68 -2.35 5.40 13.51
CA THR A 68 -1.97 5.60 12.10
C THR A 68 -3.12 6.13 11.24
N ILE A 69 -4.38 5.97 11.67
CA ILE A 69 -5.55 6.38 10.87
C ILE A 69 -5.58 7.89 10.64
N GLN A 70 -5.23 8.69 11.65
CA GLN A 70 -5.22 10.15 11.55
C GLN A 70 -4.01 10.70 10.79
N LYS A 71 -3.04 9.84 10.46
CA LYS A 71 -1.85 10.22 9.71
C LYS A 71 -2.07 9.89 8.24
N GLY A 72 -2.04 10.89 7.39
CA GLY A 72 -2.01 10.69 5.94
C GLY A 72 -0.76 9.94 5.50
N GLY A 73 -0.79 9.44 4.26
CA GLY A 73 0.35 8.76 3.68
C GLY A 73 0.53 7.31 4.11
N THR A 74 1.75 6.85 4.16
CA THR A 74 2.08 5.46 4.49
C THR A 74 3.23 5.32 5.49
N ILE A 75 3.01 4.58 6.55
CA ILE A 75 4.05 4.23 7.55
C ILE A 75 5.10 3.27 6.99
N LEU A 76 4.78 2.53 5.93
CA LEU A 76 5.72 1.63 5.24
C LEU A 76 6.56 2.37 4.20
N GLY A 77 6.11 3.54 3.77
CA GLY A 77 6.76 4.31 2.72
C GLY A 77 6.62 3.71 1.34
N THR A 78 6.92 4.50 0.33
CA THR A 78 6.95 4.08 -1.07
C THR A 78 8.29 4.45 -1.69
N ALA A 79 8.73 3.69 -2.69
CA ALA A 79 9.86 4.05 -3.53
C ALA A 79 9.66 3.52 -4.95
N ARG A 80 10.20 4.26 -5.92
CA ARG A 80 10.25 3.80 -7.30
C ARG A 80 11.29 2.68 -7.43
N CYS A 81 10.90 1.54 -8.01
CA CYS A 81 11.77 0.41 -8.23
C CYS A 81 11.81 0.05 -9.72
N LEU A 82 12.85 0.50 -10.43
CA LEU A 82 13.04 0.18 -11.84
C LEU A 82 13.46 -1.29 -12.03
N GLU A 83 14.23 -1.83 -11.11
CA GLU A 83 14.67 -3.23 -11.12
C GLU A 83 13.49 -4.20 -11.14
N PHE A 84 12.40 -3.88 -10.41
CA PHE A 84 11.20 -4.72 -10.35
C PHE A 84 10.40 -4.77 -11.66
N LYS A 85 10.69 -3.88 -12.62
CA LYS A 85 10.10 -3.96 -13.97
C LYS A 85 10.71 -5.09 -14.80
N THR A 86 11.86 -5.60 -14.42
CA THR A 86 12.56 -6.70 -15.10
C THR A 86 12.12 -8.05 -14.54
N GLU A 87 12.14 -9.09 -15.40
CA GLU A 87 11.83 -10.46 -14.95
C GLU A 87 12.79 -10.94 -13.85
N ALA A 88 14.06 -10.54 -13.92
CA ALA A 88 15.05 -10.91 -12.91
C ALA A 88 14.70 -10.34 -11.54
N GLY A 89 14.30 -9.06 -11.46
CA GLY A 89 13.84 -8.43 -10.22
C GLY A 89 12.58 -9.08 -9.68
N GLN A 90 11.63 -9.42 -10.54
CA GLN A 90 10.39 -10.10 -10.15
C GLN A 90 10.67 -11.51 -9.56
N LYS A 91 11.52 -12.29 -10.23
CA LYS A 91 11.96 -13.61 -9.73
C LYS A 91 12.66 -13.51 -8.39
N LYS A 92 13.57 -12.55 -8.24
CA LYS A 92 14.26 -12.24 -6.96
C LYS A 92 13.24 -11.90 -5.87
N GLY A 93 12.26 -11.02 -6.16
CA GLY A 93 11.21 -10.67 -5.21
C GLY A 93 10.37 -11.88 -4.78
N ALA A 94 9.99 -12.75 -5.71
CA ALA A 94 9.25 -13.97 -5.41
C ALA A 94 10.08 -14.96 -4.54
N GLU A 95 11.37 -15.07 -4.80
CA GLU A 95 12.28 -15.89 -4.00
C GLU A 95 12.43 -15.35 -2.57
N ILE A 96 12.55 -14.04 -2.41
CA ILE A 96 12.58 -13.38 -1.10
C ILE A 96 11.29 -13.65 -0.32
N CYS A 97 10.12 -13.53 -0.96
CA CYS A 97 8.85 -13.88 -0.33
C CYS A 97 8.83 -15.32 0.19
N ARG A 98 9.31 -16.29 -0.61
CA ARG A 98 9.38 -17.70 -0.20
C ARG A 98 10.36 -17.90 0.96
N ARG A 99 11.52 -17.27 0.91
CA ARG A 99 12.56 -17.35 1.95
C ARG A 99 12.05 -16.81 3.29
N HIS A 100 11.29 -15.72 3.27
CA HIS A 100 10.66 -15.15 4.46
C HIS A 100 9.36 -15.83 4.87
N GLY A 101 8.95 -16.89 4.18
CA GLY A 101 7.73 -17.63 4.47
C GLY A 101 6.45 -16.85 4.24
N ILE A 102 6.45 -15.89 3.31
CA ILE A 102 5.28 -15.09 2.93
C ILE A 102 4.42 -15.90 1.97
N ASP A 103 3.24 -16.33 2.42
CA ASP A 103 2.30 -17.13 1.63
C ASP A 103 1.44 -16.30 0.70
N GLY A 104 1.22 -15.03 1.06
CA GLY A 104 0.44 -14.08 0.27
C GLY A 104 0.93 -12.66 0.44
N LEU A 105 0.74 -11.85 -0.59
CA LEU A 105 1.18 -10.45 -0.63
C LEU A 105 -0.02 -9.53 -0.83
N VAL A 106 -0.21 -8.58 0.07
CA VAL A 106 -1.19 -7.50 -0.06
C VAL A 106 -0.47 -6.25 -0.57
N VAL A 107 -0.90 -5.78 -1.73
CA VAL A 107 -0.32 -4.62 -2.42
C VAL A 107 -1.32 -3.47 -2.38
N ILE A 108 -0.95 -2.38 -1.72
CA ILE A 108 -1.77 -1.17 -1.61
C ILE A 108 -1.19 -0.11 -2.55
N GLY A 109 -1.98 0.36 -3.50
CA GLY A 109 -1.50 1.36 -4.46
C GLY A 109 -2.40 1.50 -5.68
N GLY A 110 -1.83 1.93 -6.81
CA GLY A 110 -2.50 2.15 -8.08
C GLY A 110 -2.15 1.13 -9.16
N ASP A 111 -2.46 1.44 -10.42
CA ASP A 111 -2.30 0.57 -11.58
C ASP A 111 -0.88 -0.01 -11.71
N GLY A 112 0.14 0.82 -11.61
CA GLY A 112 1.54 0.36 -11.67
C GLY A 112 1.91 -0.65 -10.59
N SER A 113 1.34 -0.51 -9.40
CA SER A 113 1.54 -1.44 -8.27
C SER A 113 0.87 -2.78 -8.55
N TYR A 114 -0.28 -2.76 -9.20
CA TYR A 114 -1.02 -3.99 -9.56
C TYR A 114 -0.35 -4.77 -10.68
N ARG A 115 0.31 -4.11 -11.62
CA ARG A 115 1.15 -4.80 -12.62
C ARG A 115 2.28 -5.58 -11.94
N GLY A 116 2.89 -5.01 -10.90
CA GLY A 116 3.86 -5.72 -10.07
C GLY A 116 3.24 -6.90 -9.31
N ALA A 117 2.05 -6.73 -8.73
CA ALA A 117 1.31 -7.79 -8.07
C ALA A 117 0.97 -8.93 -9.04
N GLN A 118 0.51 -8.60 -10.25
CA GLN A 118 0.22 -9.60 -11.29
C GLN A 118 1.47 -10.40 -11.67
N ALA A 119 2.63 -9.76 -11.78
CA ALA A 119 3.88 -10.44 -12.06
C ALA A 119 4.24 -11.42 -10.93
N MET A 120 4.08 -11.02 -9.66
CA MET A 120 4.28 -11.90 -8.51
C MET A 120 3.30 -13.09 -8.52
N SER A 121 2.04 -12.84 -8.87
CA SER A 121 1.02 -13.90 -9.00
C SER A 121 1.41 -14.94 -10.05
N ARG A 122 1.92 -14.51 -11.21
CA ARG A 122 2.44 -15.42 -12.25
C ARG A 122 3.61 -16.29 -11.77
N LEU A 123 4.37 -15.81 -10.81
CA LEU A 123 5.47 -16.52 -10.16
C LEU A 123 5.03 -17.40 -8.98
N GLY A 124 3.72 -17.51 -8.75
CA GLY A 124 3.13 -18.41 -7.74
C GLY A 124 3.03 -17.82 -6.33
N ILE A 125 3.15 -16.49 -6.18
CA ILE A 125 2.85 -15.80 -4.93
C ILE A 125 1.40 -15.33 -4.99
N ASN A 126 0.56 -15.71 -4.04
CA ASN A 126 -0.81 -15.21 -3.96
C ASN A 126 -0.79 -13.69 -3.71
N THR A 127 -1.50 -12.92 -4.52
CA THR A 127 -1.51 -11.46 -4.38
C THR A 127 -2.93 -10.91 -4.33
N ILE A 128 -3.12 -9.88 -3.51
CA ILE A 128 -4.36 -9.10 -3.45
C ILE A 128 -3.99 -7.63 -3.58
N GLY A 129 -4.65 -6.91 -4.49
CA GLY A 129 -4.51 -5.46 -4.64
C GLY A 129 -5.61 -4.71 -3.89
N LEU A 130 -5.23 -3.66 -3.17
CA LEU A 130 -6.15 -2.71 -2.55
C LEU A 130 -5.95 -1.33 -3.18
N PRO A 131 -7.03 -0.67 -3.66
CA PRO A 131 -6.93 0.62 -4.34
C PRO A 131 -6.61 1.73 -3.32
N GLY A 132 -5.37 2.22 -3.33
CA GLY A 132 -4.89 3.29 -2.48
C GLY A 132 -4.18 4.36 -3.32
N THR A 133 -4.92 5.02 -4.21
CA THR A 133 -4.44 6.08 -5.11
C THR A 133 -5.46 7.21 -5.17
N ILE A 134 -5.02 8.41 -5.57
CA ILE A 134 -5.89 9.55 -5.83
C ILE A 134 -6.16 9.77 -7.32
N ASP A 135 -5.60 8.96 -8.21
CA ASP A 135 -5.62 9.21 -9.66
C ASP A 135 -6.92 8.73 -10.34
N LEU A 136 -7.73 7.89 -9.68
CA LEU A 136 -8.96 7.28 -10.20
C LEU A 136 -8.76 6.56 -11.56
N ASP A 137 -7.57 6.03 -11.79
CA ASP A 137 -7.15 5.38 -13.03
C ASP A 137 -7.24 3.85 -13.00
N ILE A 138 -7.82 3.28 -11.95
CA ILE A 138 -7.99 1.83 -11.81
C ILE A 138 -9.30 1.40 -12.44
N ALA A 139 -9.22 0.55 -13.45
CA ALA A 139 -10.40 -0.07 -14.05
C ALA A 139 -11.16 -0.92 -13.00
N CYS A 140 -12.49 -0.98 -13.14
CA CYS A 140 -13.38 -1.77 -12.27
C CYS A 140 -13.51 -1.26 -10.82
N THR A 141 -13.08 -0.04 -10.52
CA THR A 141 -13.44 0.62 -9.26
C THR A 141 -13.82 2.07 -9.52
N GLU A 142 -14.87 2.54 -8.86
CA GLU A 142 -15.32 3.93 -8.95
C GLU A 142 -14.60 4.82 -7.92
N TYR A 143 -14.19 4.23 -6.80
CA TYR A 143 -13.55 4.92 -5.70
C TYR A 143 -12.30 4.20 -5.21
N THR A 144 -11.38 4.98 -4.67
CA THR A 144 -10.16 4.48 -4.03
C THR A 144 -10.11 4.91 -2.57
N ILE A 145 -9.42 4.14 -1.74
CA ILE A 145 -9.32 4.38 -0.31
C ILE A 145 -8.56 5.69 -0.06
N GLY A 146 -9.25 6.70 0.50
CA GLY A 146 -8.67 8.00 0.83
C GLY A 146 -8.79 9.07 -0.25
N PHE A 147 -9.49 8.80 -1.36
CA PHE A 147 -9.75 9.81 -2.40
C PHE A 147 -10.49 11.03 -1.84
N ASP A 148 -11.62 10.83 -1.14
CA ASP A 148 -12.38 11.92 -0.53
C ASP A 148 -11.56 12.71 0.49
N THR A 149 -10.69 12.05 1.24
CA THR A 149 -9.76 12.71 2.16
C THR A 149 -8.79 13.62 1.40
N ALA A 150 -8.28 13.19 0.26
CA ALA A 150 -7.41 14.01 -0.58
C ALA A 150 -8.14 15.24 -1.13
N VAL A 151 -9.38 15.07 -1.60
CA VAL A 151 -10.22 16.17 -2.09
C VAL A 151 -10.49 17.17 -0.97
N ASN A 152 -10.92 16.73 0.20
CA ASN A 152 -11.18 17.61 1.33
C ASN A 152 -9.92 18.38 1.77
N THR A 153 -8.77 17.71 1.82
CA THR A 153 -7.49 18.36 2.16
C THR A 153 -7.13 19.44 1.13
N ALA A 154 -7.35 19.17 -0.16
CA ALA A 154 -7.11 20.15 -1.21
C ALA A 154 -8.06 21.37 -1.08
N MET A 155 -9.35 21.14 -0.80
CA MET A 155 -10.34 22.19 -0.59
C MET A 155 -9.96 23.06 0.62
N GLU A 156 -9.61 22.46 1.76
CA GLU A 156 -9.16 23.21 2.93
C GLU A 156 -7.92 24.06 2.65
N ALA A 157 -6.97 23.54 1.87
CA ALA A 157 -5.77 24.27 1.49
C ALA A 157 -6.11 25.47 0.59
N ILE A 158 -7.03 25.30 -0.36
CA ILE A 158 -7.51 26.38 -1.24
C ILE A 158 -8.23 27.46 -0.43
N ASP A 159 -9.14 27.08 0.46
CA ASP A 159 -9.88 28.01 1.32
C ASP A 159 -8.94 28.85 2.20
N LYS A 160 -7.92 28.21 2.78
CA LYS A 160 -6.90 28.93 3.56
C LYS A 160 -6.10 29.90 2.70
N ALA A 161 -5.71 29.49 1.48
CA ALA A 161 -4.98 30.35 0.56
C ALA A 161 -5.81 31.56 0.10
N VAL A 162 -7.09 31.37 -0.22
CA VAL A 162 -8.02 32.44 -0.62
C VAL A 162 -8.25 33.40 0.53
N SER A 163 -8.51 32.91 1.73
CA SER A 163 -8.73 33.74 2.92
C SER A 163 -7.50 34.59 3.24
N TYR A 164 -6.30 34.06 3.06
CA TYR A 164 -5.05 34.78 3.30
C TYR A 164 -4.81 35.89 2.28
N THR A 165 -5.15 35.68 1.01
CA THR A 165 -5.05 36.72 -0.05
C THR A 165 -6.05 37.83 0.16
N HIS A 166 -7.24 37.54 0.65
CA HIS A 166 -8.25 38.58 0.97
C HIS A 166 -7.84 39.48 2.13
N LEU A 167 -7.27 38.90 3.20
CA LEU A 167 -6.78 39.70 4.36
C LEU A 167 -5.65 40.64 3.95
N ARG A 168 -4.74 40.24 3.09
CA ARG A 168 -3.65 41.10 2.61
C ARG A 168 -4.10 42.25 1.70
N ALA A 169 -5.18 42.07 0.94
CA ALA A 169 -5.71 43.11 0.07
C ALA A 169 -6.31 44.29 0.85
N HIS A 170 -6.70 44.08 2.11
CA HIS A 170 -7.24 45.13 2.99
C HIS A 170 -6.17 45.88 3.80
N GLU A 171 -4.95 45.36 3.90
CA GLU A 171 -3.84 45.98 4.65
C GLU A 171 -3.00 46.98 3.81
N THR A 172 -3.26 47.08 2.51
CA THR A 172 -2.50 47.96 1.59
C THR A 172 -3.27 49.21 1.13
N CYS A 173 -4.33 49.62 1.84
CA CYS A 173 -5.02 50.89 1.62
C CYS A 173 -4.73 51.91 2.73
#